data_7ed654ac5b7489fb87997cc09bacd1e9
#
_entry.id   7ed654ac5b7489fb87997cc09bacd1e9
#
_cell.length_a   1.000
_cell.length_b   1.000
_cell.length_c   1.000
_cell.angle_alpha   90.00
_cell.angle_beta   90.00
_cell.angle_gamma   90.00
#
_symmetry.space_group_name_H-M   'P 1'
#
loop_
_entity.id
_entity.type
_entity.pdbx_description
1 polymer ?
#
loop_
_entity_poly.entity_id
_entity_poly.type
_entity_poly.pdbx_seq_one_letter_code
_entity_poly.pdbx_strand_id
1 'polypeptide(L)'
;MKITALLILKAAPETSDPVILANASDVSHFGYFQRSSVKEFVVFVGRTVASRTPPSQRQSVQHEEYKVHAYNRNGLCAVGFMDDHYPVRSAFSLLNQVIDEYQKSFGEAWRSAKEDSSQPWPYLAEALTKFQDPAEADKLLKIQRELDETKIILHKTIDSVLARGEKLDSLVEKSSDLSMASQMFYKQAKKTNSCCTIL
;
A
#
# COMPACT_ATOMS: atom_id res chain seq x y z
N MET A 1 -3.52 15.80 -6.44
CA MET A 1 -3.84 14.37 -6.38
C MET A 1 -2.60 13.61 -6.76
N LYS A 2 -2.16 12.66 -5.95
CA LYS A 2 -0.89 11.98 -6.18
C LYS A 2 -0.95 10.52 -5.73
N ILE A 3 -0.36 9.64 -6.54
CA ILE A 3 -0.04 8.27 -6.17
C ILE A 3 1.45 8.24 -5.84
N THR A 4 1.78 7.85 -4.61
CA THR A 4 3.18 7.75 -4.15
C THR A 4 3.75 6.37 -4.42
N ALA A 5 2.95 5.32 -4.28
CA ALA A 5 3.42 3.96 -4.51
C ALA A 5 2.29 3.00 -4.86
N LEU A 6 2.66 1.95 -5.59
CA LEU A 6 1.83 0.78 -5.89
C LEU A 6 2.64 -0.48 -5.57
N LEU A 7 2.00 -1.44 -4.90
CA LEU A 7 2.59 -2.72 -4.56
C LEU A 7 1.64 -3.87 -4.91
N ILE A 8 2.23 -4.99 -5.29
CA ILE A 8 1.54 -6.28 -5.37
C ILE A 8 2.22 -7.23 -4.38
N LEU A 9 1.40 -7.87 -3.55
CA LEU A 9 1.87 -8.79 -2.51
C LEU A 9 1.09 -10.09 -2.57
N LYS A 10 1.77 -11.18 -2.21
CA LYS A 10 1.11 -12.40 -1.80
C LYS A 10 0.74 -12.25 -0.32
N ALA A 11 -0.54 -12.10 -0.04
CA ALA A 11 -1.07 -12.04 1.32
C ALA A 11 -1.44 -13.46 1.76
N ALA A 12 -0.49 -14.14 2.40
CA ALA A 12 -0.73 -15.47 2.92
C ALA A 12 -1.65 -15.39 4.15
N PRO A 13 -2.63 -16.30 4.28
CA PRO A 13 -3.44 -16.38 5.48
C PRO A 13 -2.59 -16.83 6.68
N GLU A 14 -2.71 -16.12 7.77
CA GLU A 14 -2.52 -16.50 9.17
C GLU A 14 -1.11 -16.64 9.75
N THR A 15 -0.03 -16.92 9.03
CA THR A 15 1.24 -17.26 9.71
C THR A 15 2.51 -16.69 9.13
N SER A 16 2.51 -16.11 7.96
CA SER A 16 3.71 -15.52 7.34
C SER A 16 3.48 -14.08 6.92
N ASP A 17 4.53 -13.29 6.99
CA ASP A 17 4.50 -11.94 6.43
C ASP A 17 4.17 -11.99 4.94
N PRO A 18 3.32 -11.08 4.43
CA PRO A 18 3.05 -11.00 3.01
C PRO A 18 4.33 -10.84 2.19
N VAL A 19 4.42 -11.54 1.08
CA VAL A 19 5.60 -11.49 0.19
C VAL A 19 5.40 -10.40 -0.86
N ILE A 20 6.38 -9.52 -1.02
CA ILE A 20 6.38 -8.49 -2.06
C ILE A 20 6.66 -9.15 -3.42
N LEU A 21 5.71 -9.07 -4.33
CA LEU A 21 5.85 -9.62 -5.70
C LEU A 21 6.32 -8.54 -6.68
N ALA A 22 5.85 -7.31 -6.50
CA ALA A 22 6.29 -6.14 -7.27
C ALA A 22 6.01 -4.87 -6.46
N ASN A 23 6.84 -3.86 -6.64
CA ASN A 23 6.61 -2.53 -6.10
C ASN A 23 7.11 -1.45 -7.06
N ALA A 24 6.45 -0.32 -7.05
CA ALA A 24 6.89 0.90 -7.71
C ALA A 24 6.54 2.10 -6.83
N SER A 25 7.44 3.06 -6.72
CA SER A 25 7.21 4.27 -5.91
C SER A 25 7.81 5.51 -6.57
N ASP A 26 7.10 6.61 -6.46
CA ASP A 26 7.59 7.94 -6.79
C ASP A 26 7.78 8.75 -5.51
N VAL A 27 9.01 8.82 -5.06
CA VAL A 27 9.43 9.57 -3.87
C VAL A 27 10.18 10.86 -4.21
N SER A 28 10.09 11.31 -5.47
CA SER A 28 10.82 12.48 -5.97
C SER A 28 10.49 13.78 -5.23
N HIS A 29 9.29 13.89 -4.70
CA HIS A 29 8.81 15.06 -3.94
C HIS A 29 9.30 15.10 -2.49
N PHE A 30 9.85 13.99 -1.98
CA PHE A 30 10.50 13.98 -0.67
C PHE A 30 11.94 14.48 -0.76
N GLY A 31 12.44 15.06 0.33
CA GLY A 31 13.84 15.49 0.43
C GLY A 31 14.80 14.31 0.14
N TYR A 32 15.91 14.61 -0.52
CA TYR A 32 16.87 13.60 -0.97
C TYR A 32 17.24 12.57 0.10
N PHE A 33 17.54 13.05 1.32
CA PHE A 33 17.93 12.20 2.45
C PHE A 33 16.77 11.37 3.04
N GLN A 34 15.52 11.74 2.74
CA GLN A 34 14.33 11.06 3.24
C GLN A 34 13.85 9.95 2.30
N ARG A 35 14.23 9.98 1.03
CA ARG A 35 13.71 9.08 -0.02
C ARG A 35 13.89 7.61 0.30
N SER A 36 15.06 7.25 0.83
CA SER A 36 15.34 5.85 1.21
C SER A 36 14.42 5.38 2.33
N SER A 37 14.28 6.19 3.38
CA SER A 37 13.39 5.89 4.50
C SER A 37 11.92 5.82 4.08
N VAL A 38 11.46 6.70 3.19
CA VAL A 38 10.09 6.67 2.67
C VAL A 38 9.83 5.39 1.89
N LYS A 39 10.78 4.93 1.05
CA LYS A 39 10.64 3.65 0.34
C LYS A 39 10.52 2.47 1.29
N GLU A 40 11.32 2.43 2.34
CA GLU A 40 11.24 1.39 3.36
C GLU A 40 9.89 1.43 4.11
N PHE A 41 9.40 2.63 4.45
CA PHE A 41 8.08 2.80 5.07
C PHE A 41 6.93 2.37 4.15
N VAL A 42 7.01 2.63 2.87
CA VAL A 42 6.03 2.15 1.88
C VAL A 42 5.94 0.62 1.91
N VAL A 43 7.06 -0.07 1.92
CA VAL A 43 7.10 -1.53 2.01
C VAL A 43 6.54 -2.00 3.36
N PHE A 44 7.00 -1.43 4.45
CA PHE A 44 6.56 -1.78 5.81
C PHE A 44 5.05 -1.60 6.00
N VAL A 45 4.51 -0.42 5.68
CA VAL A 45 3.08 -0.13 5.82
C VAL A 45 2.26 -0.96 4.84
N GLY A 46 2.73 -1.11 3.61
CA GLY A 46 2.07 -1.94 2.60
C GLY A 46 1.94 -3.40 3.06
N ARG A 47 3.00 -3.99 3.60
CA ARG A 47 3.00 -5.33 4.18
C ARG A 47 2.08 -5.44 5.39
N THR A 48 2.13 -4.45 6.27
CA THR A 48 1.28 -4.36 7.47
C THR A 48 -0.20 -4.33 7.12
N VAL A 49 -0.61 -3.48 6.17
CA VAL A 49 -2.01 -3.37 5.74
C VAL A 49 -2.45 -4.61 4.96
N ALA A 50 -1.61 -5.14 4.07
CA ALA A 50 -1.92 -6.34 3.30
C ALA A 50 -2.16 -7.56 4.20
N SER A 51 -1.35 -7.76 5.25
CA SER A 51 -1.52 -8.87 6.20
C SER A 51 -2.83 -8.80 6.99
N ARG A 52 -3.42 -7.61 7.08
CA ARG A 52 -4.67 -7.33 7.82
C ARG A 52 -5.85 -7.04 6.91
N THR A 53 -5.70 -7.34 5.61
CA THR A 53 -6.79 -7.27 4.63
C THR A 53 -7.23 -8.69 4.29
N PRO A 54 -8.35 -9.18 4.85
CA PRO A 54 -8.84 -10.52 4.58
C PRO A 54 -9.14 -10.76 3.10
N PRO A 55 -9.15 -12.03 2.65
CA PRO A 55 -9.51 -12.35 1.27
C PRO A 55 -10.86 -11.74 0.86
N SER A 56 -10.94 -11.28 -0.38
CA SER A 56 -12.12 -10.64 -0.99
C SER A 56 -12.53 -9.30 -0.36
N GLN A 57 -11.69 -8.71 0.47
CA GLN A 57 -11.97 -7.41 1.10
C GLN A 57 -11.17 -6.27 0.49
N ARG A 58 -11.79 -5.09 0.53
CA ARG A 58 -11.21 -3.78 0.21
C ARG A 58 -11.23 -2.91 1.45
N GLN A 59 -10.10 -2.28 1.76
CA GLN A 59 -10.05 -1.32 2.86
C GLN A 59 -9.17 -0.13 2.53
N SER A 60 -9.54 1.01 3.08
CA SER A 60 -8.80 2.26 3.02
C SER A 60 -8.41 2.67 4.43
N VAL A 61 -7.14 2.97 4.61
CA VAL A 61 -6.57 3.32 5.91
C VAL A 61 -5.97 4.71 5.81
N GLN A 62 -6.41 5.63 6.66
CA GLN A 62 -5.78 6.94 6.78
C GLN A 62 -4.46 6.80 7.55
N HIS A 63 -3.39 7.33 7.00
CA HIS A 63 -2.10 7.42 7.65
C HIS A 63 -1.46 8.77 7.35
N GLU A 64 -1.50 9.68 8.31
CA GLU A 64 -1.08 11.08 8.15
C GLU A 64 -1.82 11.75 6.98
N GLU A 65 -1.11 12.30 6.00
CA GLU A 65 -1.66 12.97 4.82
C GLU A 65 -1.96 12.00 3.66
N TYR A 66 -1.79 10.69 3.88
CA TYR A 66 -1.97 9.66 2.86
C TYR A 66 -3.09 8.70 3.22
N LYS A 67 -3.70 8.15 2.18
CA LYS A 67 -4.56 6.97 2.28
C LYS A 67 -3.86 5.76 1.69
N VAL A 68 -3.88 4.68 2.44
CA VAL A 68 -3.42 3.38 1.98
C VAL A 68 -4.64 2.56 1.62
N HIS A 69 -4.79 2.25 0.34
CA HIS A 69 -5.87 1.42 -0.17
C HIS A 69 -5.34 0.02 -0.41
N ALA A 70 -6.04 -1.00 0.09
CA ALA A 70 -5.68 -2.39 -0.10
C ALA A 70 -6.88 -3.19 -0.60
N TYR A 71 -6.63 -4.03 -1.62
CA TYR A 71 -7.58 -4.99 -2.13
C TYR A 71 -6.94 -6.37 -2.20
N ASN A 72 -7.45 -7.29 -1.42
CA ASN A 72 -7.02 -8.69 -1.41
C ASN A 72 -7.98 -9.55 -2.25
N ARG A 73 -7.52 -9.99 -3.42
CA ARG A 73 -8.24 -10.92 -4.29
C ARG A 73 -7.69 -12.33 -4.08
N ASN A 74 -8.30 -13.07 -3.15
CA ASN A 74 -7.97 -14.47 -2.89
C ASN A 74 -6.48 -14.75 -2.64
N GLY A 75 -5.80 -13.89 -1.91
CA GLY A 75 -4.40 -14.01 -1.56
C GLY A 75 -3.44 -13.18 -2.43
N LEU A 76 -3.89 -12.64 -3.54
CA LEU A 76 -3.16 -11.64 -4.31
C LEU A 76 -3.65 -10.25 -3.91
N CYS A 77 -2.80 -9.48 -3.25
CA CYS A 77 -3.16 -8.18 -2.66
C CYS A 77 -2.46 -7.04 -3.40
N ALA A 78 -3.26 -6.09 -3.90
CA ALA A 78 -2.74 -4.82 -4.40
C ALA A 78 -2.88 -3.75 -3.33
N VAL A 79 -1.84 -2.94 -3.16
CA VAL A 79 -1.80 -1.81 -2.22
C VAL A 79 -1.36 -0.55 -2.93
N GLY A 80 -2.10 0.55 -2.72
CA GLY A 80 -1.80 1.85 -3.28
C GLY A 80 -1.70 2.92 -2.19
N PHE A 81 -0.66 3.74 -2.26
CA PHE A 81 -0.45 4.90 -1.41
C PHE A 81 -0.81 6.16 -2.19
N MET A 82 -1.84 6.85 -1.76
CA MET A 82 -2.39 8.01 -2.45
C MET A 82 -2.64 9.15 -1.48
N ASP A 83 -2.65 10.39 -1.97
CA ASP A 83 -3.04 11.53 -1.13
C ASP A 83 -4.56 11.51 -0.84
N ASP A 84 -4.98 12.33 0.12
CA ASP A 84 -6.38 12.41 0.56
C ASP A 84 -7.36 12.84 -0.54
N HIS A 85 -6.87 13.49 -1.59
CA HIS A 85 -7.71 14.03 -2.67
C HIS A 85 -7.95 13.00 -3.78
N TYR A 86 -7.24 11.87 -3.76
CA TYR A 86 -7.46 10.82 -4.77
C TYR A 86 -8.78 10.10 -4.49
N PRO A 87 -9.72 10.02 -5.47
CA PRO A 87 -11.01 9.41 -5.23
C PRO A 87 -10.90 7.93 -4.89
N VAL A 88 -11.57 7.50 -3.82
CA VAL A 88 -11.52 6.11 -3.33
C VAL A 88 -11.96 5.11 -4.40
N ARG A 89 -13.02 5.42 -5.16
CA ARG A 89 -13.50 4.53 -6.22
C ARG A 89 -12.47 4.37 -7.34
N SER A 90 -11.83 5.46 -7.75
CA SER A 90 -10.76 5.45 -8.76
C SER A 90 -9.54 4.67 -8.27
N ALA A 91 -9.20 4.80 -6.97
CA ALA A 91 -8.15 4.02 -6.36
C ALA A 91 -8.40 2.50 -6.48
N PHE A 92 -9.60 2.05 -6.12
CA PHE A 92 -9.92 0.61 -6.22
C PHE A 92 -10.07 0.11 -7.66
N SER A 93 -10.48 0.96 -8.60
CA SER A 93 -10.44 0.62 -10.02
C SER A 93 -9.03 0.37 -10.50
N LEU A 94 -8.10 1.23 -10.09
CA LEU A 94 -6.69 1.07 -10.40
C LEU A 94 -6.13 -0.22 -9.78
N LEU A 95 -6.39 -0.47 -8.49
CA LEU A 95 -5.91 -1.69 -7.83
C LEU A 95 -6.47 -2.96 -8.49
N ASN A 96 -7.73 -2.93 -8.90
CA ASN A 96 -8.33 -4.03 -9.64
C ASN A 96 -7.62 -4.26 -10.98
N GLN A 97 -7.38 -3.20 -11.75
CA GLN A 97 -6.64 -3.27 -13.01
C GLN A 97 -5.22 -3.81 -12.82
N VAL A 98 -4.53 -3.36 -11.78
CA VAL A 98 -3.15 -3.82 -11.48
C VAL A 98 -3.14 -5.33 -11.18
N ILE A 99 -4.12 -5.84 -10.43
CA ILE A 99 -4.26 -7.28 -10.17
C ILE A 99 -4.53 -8.04 -11.48
N ASP A 100 -5.45 -7.56 -12.31
CA ASP A 100 -5.78 -8.19 -13.59
C ASP A 100 -4.55 -8.30 -14.51
N GLU A 101 -3.80 -7.22 -14.65
CA GLU A 101 -2.59 -7.20 -15.47
C GLU A 101 -1.47 -8.08 -14.89
N TYR A 102 -1.36 -8.14 -13.56
CA TYR A 102 -0.41 -9.04 -12.92
C TYR A 102 -0.74 -10.50 -13.21
N GLN A 103 -2.02 -10.89 -13.09
CA GLN A 103 -2.47 -12.25 -13.38
C GLN A 103 -2.32 -12.61 -14.86
N LYS A 104 -2.54 -11.65 -15.79
CA LYS A 104 -2.27 -11.87 -17.22
C LYS A 104 -0.78 -12.10 -17.50
N SER A 105 0.09 -11.36 -16.82
CA SER A 105 1.54 -11.41 -17.04
C SER A 105 2.18 -12.66 -16.43
N PHE A 106 1.74 -13.08 -15.24
CA PHE A 106 2.41 -14.08 -14.42
C PHE A 106 1.53 -15.28 -14.04
N GLY A 107 0.24 -15.24 -14.38
CA GLY A 107 -0.71 -16.32 -14.03
C GLY A 107 -0.73 -16.58 -12.52
N GLU A 108 -0.65 -17.84 -12.14
CA GLU A 108 -0.68 -18.29 -10.73
C GLU A 108 0.72 -18.55 -10.14
N ALA A 109 1.80 -18.20 -10.85
CA ALA A 109 3.18 -18.43 -10.41
C ALA A 109 3.48 -17.76 -9.04
N TRP A 110 2.79 -16.68 -8.70
CA TRP A 110 2.92 -15.98 -7.44
C TRP A 110 2.61 -16.84 -6.21
N ARG A 111 1.80 -17.92 -6.37
CA ARG A 111 1.44 -18.81 -5.25
C ARG A 111 2.65 -19.53 -4.67
N SER A 112 3.66 -19.81 -5.48
CA SER A 112 4.88 -20.47 -5.06
C SER A 112 5.94 -19.52 -4.48
N ALA A 113 5.75 -18.20 -4.59
CA ALA A 113 6.69 -17.21 -4.09
C ALA A 113 6.86 -17.32 -2.57
N LYS A 114 8.11 -17.40 -2.11
CA LYS A 114 8.48 -17.49 -0.69
C LYS A 114 9.28 -16.30 -0.21
N GLU A 115 9.87 -15.56 -1.12
CA GLU A 115 10.74 -14.42 -0.86
C GLU A 115 10.32 -13.22 -1.70
N ASP A 116 10.67 -12.03 -1.26
CA ASP A 116 10.38 -10.79 -1.96
C ASP A 116 11.07 -10.77 -3.32
N SER A 117 10.35 -10.37 -4.35
CA SER A 117 10.89 -10.23 -5.69
C SER A 117 11.78 -9.00 -5.78
N SER A 118 12.98 -9.19 -6.29
CA SER A 118 13.90 -8.10 -6.65
C SER A 118 13.72 -7.63 -8.09
N GLN A 119 12.90 -8.33 -8.88
CA GLN A 119 12.71 -7.99 -10.30
C GLN A 119 11.66 -6.90 -10.47
N PRO A 120 11.97 -5.84 -11.22
CA PRO A 120 10.99 -4.80 -11.51
C PRO A 120 9.93 -5.33 -12.46
N TRP A 121 8.69 -4.96 -12.22
CA TRP A 121 7.61 -5.14 -13.17
C TRP A 121 7.29 -3.79 -13.85
N PRO A 122 7.71 -3.57 -15.10
CA PRO A 122 7.62 -2.27 -15.77
C PRO A 122 6.21 -1.69 -15.79
N TYR A 123 5.20 -2.54 -15.98
CA TYR A 123 3.80 -2.12 -15.96
C TYR A 123 3.43 -1.34 -14.69
N LEU A 124 3.95 -1.73 -13.54
CA LEU A 124 3.60 -1.07 -12.27
C LEU A 124 4.14 0.36 -12.21
N ALA A 125 5.32 0.61 -12.75
CA ALA A 125 5.90 1.95 -12.87
C ALA A 125 5.14 2.81 -13.89
N GLU A 126 4.72 2.21 -15.00
CA GLU A 126 3.88 2.88 -16.02
C GLU A 126 2.51 3.24 -15.45
N ALA A 127 1.87 2.32 -14.73
CA ALA A 127 0.61 2.56 -14.05
C ALA A 127 0.72 3.69 -13.02
N LEU A 128 1.80 3.70 -12.23
CA LEU A 128 2.08 4.77 -11.26
C LEU A 128 2.10 6.15 -11.94
N THR A 129 2.71 6.25 -13.10
CA THR A 129 2.78 7.51 -13.87
C THR A 129 1.44 7.86 -14.52
N LYS A 130 0.82 6.90 -15.21
CA LYS A 130 -0.41 7.10 -15.99
C LYS A 130 -1.58 7.53 -15.11
N PHE A 131 -1.75 6.87 -13.99
CA PHE A 131 -2.91 7.06 -13.11
C PHE A 131 -2.70 8.14 -12.04
N GLN A 132 -1.67 8.97 -12.16
CA GLN A 132 -1.59 10.23 -11.39
C GLN A 132 -2.83 11.12 -11.64
N ASP A 133 -3.42 11.03 -12.83
CA ASP A 133 -4.71 11.64 -13.13
C ASP A 133 -5.84 10.63 -12.83
N PRO A 134 -6.72 10.88 -11.83
CA PRO A 134 -7.84 10.00 -11.51
C PRO A 134 -8.80 9.78 -12.67
N ALA A 135 -8.88 10.72 -13.62
CA ALA A 135 -9.72 10.58 -14.81
C ALA A 135 -9.32 9.36 -15.65
N GLU A 136 -8.06 8.97 -15.64
CA GLU A 136 -7.61 7.74 -16.29
C GLU A 136 -8.13 6.48 -15.57
N ALA A 137 -8.15 6.48 -14.23
CA ALA A 137 -8.75 5.38 -13.45
C ALA A 137 -10.29 5.36 -13.59
N ASP A 138 -10.94 6.51 -13.70
CA ASP A 138 -12.39 6.60 -13.89
C ASP A 138 -12.86 6.06 -15.26
N LYS A 139 -11.99 6.11 -16.28
CA LYS A 139 -12.27 5.45 -17.56
C LYS A 139 -12.42 3.94 -17.39
N LEU A 140 -11.65 3.34 -16.46
CA LEU A 140 -11.76 1.92 -16.13
C LEU A 140 -13.10 1.60 -15.47
N LEU A 141 -13.64 2.47 -14.61
CA LEU A 141 -14.94 2.30 -13.98
C LEU A 141 -16.07 2.20 -15.00
N LYS A 142 -16.01 2.99 -16.09
CA LYS A 142 -17.03 2.96 -17.16
C LYS A 142 -17.01 1.64 -17.92
N ILE A 143 -15.86 0.98 -18.00
CA ILE A 143 -15.70 -0.31 -18.69
C ILE A 143 -16.04 -1.47 -17.75
N GLN A 144 -15.69 -1.33 -16.46
CA GLN A 144 -15.90 -2.33 -15.41
C GLN A 144 -17.25 -2.07 -14.68
N ARG A 145 -18.36 -2.08 -15.41
CA ARG A 145 -19.70 -1.82 -14.87
C ARG A 145 -20.15 -2.76 -13.74
N GLU A 146 -19.41 -3.81 -13.50
CA GLU A 146 -19.63 -4.78 -12.43
C GLU A 146 -18.46 -4.81 -11.44
N LEU A 147 -17.94 -3.65 -11.02
CA LEU A 147 -17.22 -3.63 -9.76
C LEU A 147 -18.27 -3.94 -8.69
N ASP A 148 -18.25 -5.20 -8.29
CA ASP A 148 -18.94 -5.70 -7.11
C ASP A 148 -18.88 -4.63 -6.02
N GLU A 149 -20.03 -4.17 -5.54
CA GLU A 149 -20.13 -3.21 -4.44
C GLU A 149 -19.65 -3.85 -3.11
N THR A 150 -18.56 -4.59 -3.18
CA THR A 150 -17.88 -5.12 -2.00
C THR A 150 -17.60 -3.94 -1.10
N LYS A 151 -18.20 -3.93 0.08
CA LYS A 151 -18.10 -2.83 1.02
C LYS A 151 -16.65 -2.47 1.26
N ILE A 152 -16.29 -1.23 0.92
CA ILE A 152 -14.97 -0.69 1.25
C ILE A 152 -14.98 -0.34 2.73
N ILE A 153 -14.11 -0.97 3.50
CA ILE A 153 -13.96 -0.69 4.93
C ILE A 153 -13.03 0.53 5.06
N LEU A 154 -13.52 1.58 5.70
CA LEU A 154 -12.76 2.81 5.93
C LEU A 154 -12.22 2.84 7.36
N HIS A 155 -10.92 2.97 7.50
CA HIS A 155 -10.25 3.13 8.79
C HIS A 155 -9.68 4.54 8.92
N LYS A 156 -9.96 5.18 10.05
CA LYS A 156 -9.49 6.56 10.32
C LYS A 156 -8.01 6.64 10.65
N THR A 157 -7.43 5.55 11.11
CA THR A 157 -6.00 5.48 11.46
C THR A 157 -5.47 4.08 11.17
N ILE A 158 -4.15 3.96 11.00
CA ILE A 158 -3.51 2.66 10.82
C ILE A 158 -3.69 1.75 12.05
N ASP A 159 -3.77 2.32 13.25
CA ASP A 159 -4.01 1.53 14.47
C ASP A 159 -5.36 0.81 14.46
N SER A 160 -6.33 1.31 13.69
CA SER A 160 -7.64 0.68 13.54
C SER A 160 -7.62 -0.66 12.80
N VAL A 161 -6.58 -0.93 12.00
CA VAL A 161 -6.41 -2.22 11.29
C VAL A 161 -5.56 -3.21 12.07
N LEU A 162 -4.88 -2.76 13.11
CA LEU A 162 -4.02 -3.59 13.94
C LEU A 162 -4.86 -4.47 14.88
N ALA A 163 -4.29 -5.60 15.31
CA ALA A 163 -4.93 -6.45 16.29
C ALA A 163 -5.03 -5.73 17.64
N ARG A 164 -5.97 -6.18 18.46
CA ARG A 164 -6.16 -5.63 19.80
C ARG A 164 -4.87 -5.74 20.63
N GLY A 165 -4.36 -4.58 21.09
CA GLY A 165 -3.12 -4.50 21.85
C GLY A 165 -1.86 -4.30 21.00
N GLU A 166 -1.93 -4.42 19.69
CA GLU A 166 -0.84 -4.03 18.80
C GLU A 166 -0.76 -2.51 18.67
N LYS A 167 0.45 -2.00 18.56
CA LYS A 167 0.74 -0.59 18.28
C LYS A 167 1.72 -0.47 17.13
N LEU A 168 1.51 0.51 16.27
CA LEU A 168 2.40 0.77 15.14
C LEU A 168 3.86 0.97 15.59
N ASP A 169 4.09 1.67 16.70
CA ASP A 169 5.44 1.90 17.24
C ASP A 169 6.18 0.58 17.54
N SER A 170 5.49 -0.41 18.10
CA SER A 170 6.07 -1.72 18.38
C SER A 170 6.37 -2.50 17.11
N LEU A 171 5.52 -2.37 16.08
CA LEU A 171 5.74 -2.99 14.77
C LEU A 171 6.93 -2.36 14.05
N VAL A 172 7.09 -1.04 14.14
CA VAL A 172 8.26 -0.32 13.61
C VAL A 172 9.55 -0.83 14.24
N GLU A 173 9.60 -1.02 15.55
CA GLU A 173 10.79 -1.50 16.25
C GLU A 173 11.17 -2.94 15.90
N LYS A 174 10.19 -3.77 15.57
CA LYS A 174 10.39 -5.20 15.26
C LYS A 174 10.50 -5.48 13.76
N SER A 175 10.29 -4.47 12.90
CA SER A 175 10.26 -4.65 11.45
C SER A 175 11.64 -4.95 10.89
N SER A 176 11.73 -5.98 10.04
CA SER A 176 12.89 -6.26 9.18
C SER A 176 12.93 -5.39 7.92
N ASP A 177 11.82 -4.75 7.55
CA ASP A 177 11.73 -3.86 6.38
C ASP A 177 12.39 -2.49 6.63
N LEU A 178 12.52 -2.09 7.90
CA LEU A 178 13.03 -0.78 8.29
C LEU A 178 14.47 -0.88 8.81
N SER A 179 15.35 -0.12 8.17
CA SER A 179 16.71 0.10 8.69
C SER A 179 16.66 0.88 10.02
N MET A 180 17.75 0.82 10.77
CA MET A 180 17.89 1.60 12.01
C MET A 180 17.72 3.10 11.75
N ALA A 181 18.24 3.60 10.60
CA ALA A 181 18.07 5.00 10.20
C ALA A 181 16.60 5.36 9.98
N SER A 182 15.83 4.49 9.33
CA SER A 182 14.39 4.70 9.12
C SER A 182 13.59 4.63 10.42
N GLN A 183 13.93 3.73 11.33
CA GLN A 183 13.31 3.67 12.66
C GLN A 183 13.60 4.94 13.48
N MET A 184 14.82 5.46 13.42
CA MET A 184 15.17 6.72 14.08
C MET A 184 14.44 7.90 13.46
N PHE A 185 14.35 7.95 12.14
CA PHE A 185 13.59 8.98 11.42
C PHE A 185 12.12 9.00 11.85
N TYR A 186 11.48 7.84 11.96
CA TYR A 186 10.10 7.72 12.46
C TYR A 186 9.96 8.27 13.88
N LYS A 187 10.85 7.87 14.80
CA LYS A 187 10.84 8.36 16.18
C LYS A 187 11.02 9.87 16.28
N GLN A 188 11.88 10.45 15.44
CA GLN A 188 12.12 11.89 15.40
C GLN A 188 10.92 12.65 14.83
N ALA A 189 10.34 12.19 13.72
CA ALA A 189 9.14 12.79 13.12
C ALA A 189 7.97 12.82 14.10
N LYS A 190 7.76 11.71 14.83
CA LYS A 190 6.72 11.63 15.86
C LYS A 190 6.93 12.63 17.01
N LYS A 191 8.17 12.83 17.46
CA LYS A 191 8.49 13.83 18.50
C LYS A 191 8.20 15.26 18.02
N THR A 192 8.53 15.57 16.77
CA THR A 192 8.30 16.90 16.18
C THR A 192 6.81 17.19 16.07
N ASN A 193 6.01 16.23 15.61
CA ASN A 193 4.55 16.37 15.52
C ASN A 193 3.89 16.45 16.90
N SER A 194 4.43 15.80 17.92
CA SER A 194 3.95 15.88 19.30
C SER A 194 4.22 17.23 19.96
N CYS A 195 5.28 17.94 19.56
CA CYS A 195 5.59 19.27 20.09
C CYS A 195 4.63 20.36 19.57
N CYS A 196 3.95 20.15 18.45
CA CYS A 196 2.99 21.11 17.91
C CYS A 196 1.60 21.02 18.57
N THR A 197 1.37 20.08 19.47
CA THR A 197 0.07 19.88 20.17
C THR A 197 0.03 20.60 21.53
N ILE A 198 1.06 21.39 21.89
CA ILE A 198 1.11 22.19 23.11
C ILE A 198 1.23 23.67 22.73
N LEU A 199 0.22 24.19 22.06
CA LEU A 199 -0.09 25.62 22.03
C LEU A 199 -1.60 25.80 21.81
#